data_d8ef90db06f1d262699e393bd8097f72
#
_entry.id   d8ef90db06f1d262699e393bd8097f72
#
_cell.length_a   1.000
_cell.length_b   1.000
_cell.length_c   1.000
_cell.angle_alpha   90.00
_cell.angle_beta   90.00
_cell.angle_gamma   90.00
#
_symmetry.space_group_name_H-M   'P 1'
#
loop_
_entity.id
_entity.type
_entity.pdbx_description
1 polymer ?
#
loop_
_entity_poly.entity_id
_entity_poly.type
_entity_poly.pdbx_seq_one_letter_code
_entity_poly.pdbx_strand_id
1 'polypeptide(L)'
;PLKYAVYDGRQLALKISANSVYGFTGAQVGQLPCLEISSTVTGFGRQMIESTKNQVEAHYSRQNGHEHDAQVIYGDTDSVMIKFGTTDLAESMRLGEEAAGIVTKTFIEPIKLEFEKVYYPYLLMNKKRYAGLLWTNTTKHDKMDCKGIETVRRDNCDLVKEVVETSLRAILIRKDPQSAVEYIKGCISELLLNKMDLSKLVVTKALTRTSDQYASGNKQAHVELAARIKKRDPGLAPAVGDRIPYVMIKGAVGAKAWEKAEDPIYVLENNLPIDTAWYLEHQLSEPIKRLFEPILPDNVNSLLEGDHTRRIHKATPTTGGLMKFAKVTKQCLGCRSVLKGTDGALCAACEPKQMEVYCTKLKTVQSCEQLFSRLWTQCQRCQGDLHKDVLCTSRDCPIFYKRKKVQKDLRDAKDVLRRFDADW
;
A
#
# COMPACT_ATOMS: atom_id res chain seq x y z
N PRO A 1 35.46 17.99 -3.99
CA PRO A 1 34.45 16.92 -3.75
C PRO A 1 34.72 16.12 -2.48
N LEU A 2 35.96 15.63 -2.25
CA LEU A 2 36.27 14.77 -1.09
C LEU A 2 36.11 15.50 0.25
N LYS A 3 36.64 16.73 0.36
CA LYS A 3 36.50 17.54 1.60
C LYS A 3 35.04 17.79 1.97
N TYR A 4 34.20 18.10 0.97
CA TYR A 4 32.77 18.31 1.20
C TYR A 4 32.11 17.05 1.76
N ALA A 5 32.34 15.88 1.14
CA ALA A 5 31.79 14.62 1.60
C ALA A 5 32.23 14.26 3.03
N VAL A 6 33.50 14.59 3.41
CA VAL A 6 34.01 14.36 4.76
C VAL A 6 33.30 15.27 5.78
N TYR A 7 33.12 16.55 5.47
CA TYR A 7 32.41 17.48 6.36
C TYR A 7 30.94 17.16 6.50
N ASP A 8 30.29 16.79 5.38
CA ASP A 8 28.91 16.35 5.38
C ASP A 8 28.72 15.08 6.25
N GLY A 9 29.60 14.10 6.10
CA GLY A 9 29.59 12.90 6.94
C GLY A 9 29.83 13.20 8.43
N ARG A 10 30.71 14.15 8.76
CA ARG A 10 30.94 14.58 10.16
C ARG A 10 29.71 15.29 10.74
N GLN A 11 29.12 16.21 9.99
CA GLN A 11 27.90 16.93 10.41
C GLN A 11 26.76 15.94 10.65
N LEU A 12 26.56 14.98 9.74
CA LEU A 12 25.53 13.95 9.87
C LEU A 12 25.77 13.06 11.09
N ALA A 13 27.02 12.67 11.38
CA ALA A 13 27.36 11.86 12.55
C ALA A 13 27.03 12.58 13.86
N LEU A 14 27.35 13.87 13.97
CA LEU A 14 27.01 14.70 15.14
C LEU A 14 25.51 14.85 15.31
N LYS A 15 24.79 15.09 14.22
CA LYS A 15 23.32 15.18 14.22
C LYS A 15 22.67 13.88 14.68
N ILE A 16 23.14 12.73 14.20
CA ILE A 16 22.65 11.41 14.62
C ILE A 16 22.95 11.18 16.09
N SER A 17 24.16 11.51 16.57
CA SER A 17 24.53 11.36 17.98
C SER A 17 23.63 12.20 18.89
N ALA A 18 23.39 13.46 18.58
CA ALA A 18 22.51 14.35 19.34
C ALA A 18 21.07 13.82 19.39
N ASN A 19 20.52 13.41 18.23
CA ASN A 19 19.17 12.84 18.15
C ASN A 19 19.05 11.50 18.90
N SER A 20 20.12 10.70 18.93
CA SER A 20 20.16 9.43 19.65
C SER A 20 20.09 9.64 21.16
N VAL A 21 20.80 10.65 21.72
CA VAL A 21 20.73 10.99 23.14
C VAL A 21 19.32 11.40 23.53
N TYR A 22 18.70 12.29 22.76
CA TYR A 22 17.31 12.68 22.96
C TYR A 22 16.35 11.49 22.90
N GLY A 23 16.46 10.64 21.86
CA GLY A 23 15.63 9.47 21.67
C GLY A 23 15.80 8.42 22.77
N PHE A 24 17.03 8.23 23.22
CA PHE A 24 17.37 7.27 24.28
C PHE A 24 16.83 7.70 25.66
N THR A 25 16.98 8.97 26.03
CA THR A 25 16.45 9.50 27.28
C THR A 25 14.92 9.56 27.29
N GLY A 26 14.27 9.71 26.12
CA GLY A 26 12.82 9.73 25.98
C GLY A 26 12.13 8.36 25.98
N ALA A 27 12.89 7.26 25.93
CA ALA A 27 12.34 5.90 25.91
C ALA A 27 11.98 5.45 27.32
N GLN A 28 10.68 5.33 27.65
CA GLN A 28 10.19 4.91 28.97
C GLN A 28 10.72 3.53 29.41
N VAL A 29 11.00 2.66 28.47
CA VAL A 29 11.51 1.28 28.69
C VAL A 29 13.00 1.20 28.34
N GLY A 30 13.71 2.32 28.32
CA GLY A 30 15.16 2.40 28.07
C GLY A 30 16.00 2.05 29.29
N GLN A 31 17.32 1.93 29.10
CA GLN A 31 18.26 1.67 30.19
C GLN A 31 18.48 2.90 31.10
N LEU A 32 18.32 4.09 30.56
CA LEU A 32 18.49 5.36 31.30
C LEU A 32 17.35 6.34 30.90
N PRO A 33 16.11 6.11 31.30
CA PRO A 33 15.01 7.01 30.97
C PRO A 33 15.14 8.32 31.77
N CYS A 34 15.04 9.45 31.07
CA CYS A 34 14.93 10.78 31.67
C CYS A 34 13.90 11.59 30.88
N LEU A 35 12.65 11.44 31.25
CA LEU A 35 11.53 12.06 30.56
C LEU A 35 11.54 13.58 30.65
N GLU A 36 12.14 14.13 31.70
CA GLU A 36 12.29 15.57 31.95
C GLU A 36 13.12 16.21 30.83
N ILE A 37 14.23 15.60 30.41
CA ILE A 37 15.07 16.09 29.30
C ILE A 37 14.25 16.08 28.00
N SER A 38 13.61 14.96 27.68
CA SER A 38 12.81 14.82 26.47
C SER A 38 11.64 15.81 26.43
N SER A 39 10.92 15.98 27.54
CA SER A 39 9.78 16.89 27.63
C SER A 39 10.21 18.35 27.55
N THR A 40 11.38 18.71 28.12
CA THR A 40 11.94 20.05 28.01
C THR A 40 12.34 20.40 26.59
N VAL A 41 13.04 19.50 25.90
CA VAL A 41 13.39 19.70 24.46
C VAL A 41 12.15 19.92 23.60
N THR A 42 11.11 19.09 23.78
CA THR A 42 9.86 19.27 23.04
C THR A 42 9.08 20.50 23.50
N GLY A 43 9.20 20.91 24.75
CA GLY A 43 8.63 22.15 25.28
C GLY A 43 9.20 23.39 24.61
N PHE A 44 10.54 23.50 24.56
CA PHE A 44 11.21 24.57 23.82
C PHE A 44 10.87 24.57 22.33
N GLY A 45 10.83 23.39 21.69
CA GLY A 45 10.41 23.28 20.29
C GLY A 45 9.02 23.88 20.05
N ARG A 46 8.04 23.59 20.92
CA ARG A 46 6.69 24.19 20.83
C ARG A 46 6.71 25.70 20.99
N GLN A 47 7.46 26.23 21.94
CA GLN A 47 7.60 27.68 22.14
C GLN A 47 8.21 28.36 20.92
N MET A 48 9.23 27.75 20.31
CA MET A 48 9.87 28.29 19.11
C MET A 48 8.92 28.27 17.90
N ILE A 49 8.14 27.21 17.70
CA ILE A 49 7.15 27.14 16.64
C ILE A 49 6.07 28.19 16.82
N GLU A 50 5.56 28.38 18.04
CA GLU A 50 4.54 29.37 18.33
C GLU A 50 5.08 30.80 18.13
N SER A 51 6.31 31.07 18.58
CA SER A 51 6.99 32.34 18.35
C SER A 51 7.19 32.58 16.85
N THR A 52 7.65 31.57 16.10
CA THR A 52 7.80 31.66 14.63
C THR A 52 6.47 32.00 13.96
N LYS A 53 5.40 31.30 14.33
CA LYS A 53 4.06 31.58 13.79
C LYS A 53 3.65 33.03 14.01
N ASN A 54 3.70 33.48 15.25
CA ASN A 54 3.24 34.83 15.63
C ASN A 54 4.07 35.92 14.91
N GLN A 55 5.36 35.74 14.78
CA GLN A 55 6.23 36.70 14.09
C GLN A 55 6.00 36.76 12.59
N VAL A 56 5.85 35.58 11.94
CA VAL A 56 5.61 35.51 10.51
C VAL A 56 4.23 36.09 10.16
N GLU A 57 3.19 35.71 10.88
CA GLU A 57 1.82 36.22 10.64
C GLU A 57 1.70 37.72 10.93
N ALA A 58 2.42 38.24 11.95
CA ALA A 58 2.48 39.65 12.24
C ALA A 58 3.26 40.44 11.18
N HIS A 59 4.42 39.92 10.73
CA HIS A 59 5.28 40.62 9.77
C HIS A 59 4.64 40.67 8.37
N TYR A 60 4.22 39.52 7.85
CA TYR A 60 3.65 39.38 6.50
C TYR A 60 2.13 39.53 6.54
N SER A 61 1.67 40.75 6.85
CA SER A 61 0.28 41.14 6.85
C SER A 61 0.00 42.31 5.91
N ARG A 62 -1.21 42.41 5.41
CA ARG A 62 -1.67 43.56 4.58
C ARG A 62 -1.50 44.89 5.32
N GLN A 63 -1.60 44.86 6.65
CA GLN A 63 -1.40 46.06 7.47
C GLN A 63 0.03 46.59 7.40
N ASN A 64 1.01 45.71 7.14
CA ASN A 64 2.41 46.04 6.99
C ASN A 64 2.83 46.27 5.51
N GLY A 65 1.86 46.38 4.62
CA GLY A 65 2.12 46.71 3.20
C GLY A 65 2.39 45.48 2.31
N HIS A 66 2.16 44.28 2.80
CA HIS A 66 2.22 43.08 1.97
C HIS A 66 0.92 42.88 1.18
N GLU A 67 1.04 42.23 0.02
CA GLU A 67 -0.09 41.99 -0.89
C GLU A 67 -1.10 40.99 -0.29
N HIS A 68 -0.62 40.03 0.49
CA HIS A 68 -1.40 38.98 1.12
C HIS A 68 -1.02 38.81 2.60
N ASP A 69 -1.96 38.32 3.41
CA ASP A 69 -1.68 37.87 4.76
C ASP A 69 -1.04 36.48 4.76
N ALA A 70 0.12 36.31 5.37
CA ALA A 70 0.72 35.01 5.54
C ALA A 70 0.00 34.21 6.61
N GLN A 71 -0.12 32.93 6.40
CA GLN A 71 -0.74 32.00 7.34
C GLN A 71 0.15 30.79 7.57
N VAL A 72 0.42 30.46 8.82
CA VAL A 72 1.08 29.19 9.19
C VAL A 72 0.01 28.11 9.22
N ILE A 73 -0.02 27.26 8.16
CA ILE A 73 -1.04 26.24 7.95
C ILE A 73 -0.75 24.93 8.68
N TYR A 74 0.52 24.65 9.00
CA TYR A 74 0.95 23.42 9.68
C TYR A 74 2.30 23.62 10.35
N GLY A 75 2.49 22.97 11.50
CA GLY A 75 3.77 22.87 12.20
C GLY A 75 3.94 21.47 12.79
N ASP A 76 5.16 20.94 12.76
CA ASP A 76 5.48 19.64 13.33
C ASP A 76 6.84 19.67 14.02
N THR A 77 6.84 19.67 15.33
CA THR A 77 7.99 19.58 16.24
C THR A 77 9.02 20.71 16.08
N ASP A 78 9.67 20.84 14.93
CA ASP A 78 10.78 21.76 14.64
C ASP A 78 10.63 22.49 13.28
N SER A 79 9.50 22.33 12.62
CA SER A 79 9.25 22.90 11.31
C SER A 79 7.88 23.56 11.19
N VAL A 80 7.77 24.59 10.37
CA VAL A 80 6.52 25.27 10.03
C VAL A 80 6.32 25.33 8.52
N MET A 81 5.06 25.26 8.09
CA MET A 81 4.65 25.45 6.70
C MET A 81 3.82 26.72 6.61
N ILE A 82 4.28 27.65 5.81
CA ILE A 82 3.72 29.00 5.66
C ILE A 82 3.09 29.13 4.27
N LYS A 83 1.85 29.59 4.22
CA LYS A 83 1.17 30.02 3.00
C LYS A 83 1.26 31.54 2.91
N PHE A 84 2.07 32.05 1.97
CA PHE A 84 2.22 33.50 1.76
C PHE A 84 1.13 34.13 0.89
N GLY A 85 0.24 33.31 0.29
CA GLY A 85 -0.86 33.81 -0.55
C GLY A 85 -0.49 33.97 -2.04
N THR A 86 0.80 33.96 -2.39
CA THR A 86 1.26 33.95 -3.78
C THR A 86 1.26 32.55 -4.39
N THR A 87 1.07 32.47 -5.71
CA THR A 87 1.25 31.27 -6.52
C THR A 87 2.56 31.25 -7.28
N ASP A 88 3.33 32.36 -7.21
CA ASP A 88 4.66 32.44 -7.78
C ASP A 88 5.68 31.70 -6.91
N LEU A 89 6.37 30.75 -7.53
CA LEU A 89 7.33 29.88 -6.86
C LEU A 89 8.60 30.64 -6.44
N ALA A 90 9.10 31.54 -7.31
CA ALA A 90 10.30 32.32 -7.02
C ALA A 90 10.05 33.28 -5.86
N GLU A 91 8.90 33.95 -5.86
CA GLU A 91 8.48 34.84 -4.79
C GLU A 91 8.27 34.07 -3.47
N SER A 92 7.65 32.88 -3.52
CA SER A 92 7.49 32.02 -2.33
C SER A 92 8.83 31.60 -1.73
N MET A 93 9.84 31.30 -2.55
CA MET A 93 11.19 30.96 -2.09
C MET A 93 11.86 32.17 -1.42
N ARG A 94 11.81 33.33 -2.07
CA ARG A 94 12.36 34.59 -1.55
C ARG A 94 11.76 34.94 -0.19
N LEU A 95 10.44 34.90 -0.06
CA LEU A 95 9.74 35.18 1.19
C LEU A 95 10.07 34.15 2.27
N GLY A 96 10.25 32.89 1.89
CA GLY A 96 10.66 31.83 2.81
C GLY A 96 12.07 32.03 3.39
N GLU A 97 13.03 32.43 2.57
CA GLU A 97 14.40 32.77 3.00
C GLU A 97 14.42 34.02 3.89
N GLU A 98 13.67 35.06 3.51
CA GLU A 98 13.53 36.28 4.28
C GLU A 98 12.90 36.01 5.66
N ALA A 99 11.81 35.23 5.70
CA ALA A 99 11.15 34.83 6.95
C ALA A 99 12.10 34.05 7.89
N ALA A 100 12.87 33.12 7.34
CA ALA A 100 13.88 32.40 8.10
C ALA A 100 14.92 33.32 8.72
N GLY A 101 15.39 34.33 7.97
CA GLY A 101 16.34 35.33 8.44
C GLY A 101 15.78 36.23 9.55
N ILE A 102 14.52 36.68 9.41
CA ILE A 102 13.85 37.54 10.39
C ILE A 102 13.66 36.79 11.71
N VAL A 103 13.10 35.58 11.66
CA VAL A 103 12.81 34.79 12.85
C VAL A 103 14.10 34.32 13.57
N THR A 104 15.14 33.97 12.82
CA THR A 104 16.43 33.59 13.41
C THR A 104 17.01 34.67 14.32
N LYS A 105 16.86 35.94 13.96
CA LYS A 105 17.36 37.06 14.79
C LYS A 105 16.71 37.16 16.17
N THR A 106 15.59 36.51 16.37
CA THR A 106 14.86 36.51 17.65
C THR A 106 15.16 35.28 18.52
N PHE A 107 15.86 34.30 17.96
CA PHE A 107 16.25 33.09 18.68
C PHE A 107 17.59 33.31 19.38
N ILE A 108 17.81 32.57 20.47
CA ILE A 108 19.08 32.52 21.18
C ILE A 108 20.09 31.72 20.36
N GLU A 109 21.26 32.29 20.12
CA GLU A 109 22.33 31.56 19.42
C GLU A 109 22.73 30.29 20.22
N PRO A 110 22.98 29.16 19.52
CA PRO A 110 23.20 28.99 18.08
C PRO A 110 21.93 28.55 17.27
N ILE A 111 20.75 28.73 17.84
CA ILE A 111 19.50 28.27 17.20
C ILE A 111 19.17 29.19 16.02
N LYS A 112 18.93 28.58 14.85
CA LYS A 112 18.53 29.28 13.65
C LYS A 112 17.43 28.53 12.92
N LEU A 113 16.54 29.28 12.28
CA LEU A 113 15.56 28.76 11.35
C LEU A 113 16.17 28.77 9.95
N GLU A 114 16.04 27.67 9.22
CA GLU A 114 16.52 27.53 7.86
C GLU A 114 15.36 27.34 6.91
N PHE A 115 15.42 27.98 5.73
CA PHE A 115 14.52 27.68 4.65
C PHE A 115 14.94 26.36 3.99
N GLU A 116 14.01 25.39 3.89
CA GLU A 116 14.34 24.09 3.31
C GLU A 116 13.82 23.96 1.85
N LYS A 117 12.55 24.27 1.63
CA LYS A 117 11.88 23.94 0.39
C LYS A 117 10.51 24.59 0.26
N VAL A 118 9.97 24.60 -0.95
CA VAL A 118 8.58 24.94 -1.23
C VAL A 118 7.82 23.69 -1.70
N TYR A 119 6.57 23.57 -1.31
CA TYR A 119 5.61 22.61 -1.86
C TYR A 119 4.59 23.33 -2.74
N TYR A 120 4.53 22.97 -4.04
CA TYR A 120 3.52 23.51 -4.95
C TYR A 120 3.19 22.56 -6.10
N PRO A 121 1.94 22.07 -6.23
CA PRO A 121 0.84 22.20 -5.24
C PRO A 121 1.09 21.39 -3.95
N TYR A 122 0.32 21.72 -2.92
CA TYR A 122 0.39 21.07 -1.61
C TYR A 122 -1.00 20.63 -1.16
N LEU A 123 -1.13 19.40 -0.70
CA LEU A 123 -2.37 18.82 -0.18
C LEU A 123 -2.13 18.36 1.27
N LEU A 124 -2.70 19.06 2.22
CA LEU A 124 -2.69 18.71 3.64
C LEU A 124 -3.99 17.98 3.98
N MET A 125 -3.92 16.69 4.24
CA MET A 125 -5.07 15.86 4.58
C MET A 125 -5.35 15.89 6.09
N ASN A 126 -4.30 15.70 6.89
CA ASN A 126 -4.40 15.67 8.35
C ASN A 126 -2.99 15.85 8.97
N LYS A 127 -2.92 15.96 10.31
CA LYS A 127 -1.65 15.97 11.06
C LYS A 127 -0.75 14.82 10.59
N LYS A 128 0.50 15.12 10.23
CA LYS A 128 1.52 14.17 9.74
C LYS A 128 1.13 13.41 8.45
N ARG A 129 0.10 13.86 7.71
CA ARG A 129 -0.36 13.24 6.47
C ARG A 129 -0.57 14.30 5.40
N TYR A 130 0.38 14.44 4.51
CA TYR A 130 0.36 15.39 3.41
C TYR A 130 1.13 14.89 2.19
N ALA A 131 0.84 15.47 1.06
CA ALA A 131 1.54 15.25 -0.19
C ALA A 131 1.74 16.58 -0.93
N GLY A 132 2.82 16.71 -1.66
CA GLY A 132 3.08 17.87 -2.49
C GLY A 132 4.22 17.66 -3.47
N LEU A 133 4.30 18.50 -4.48
CA LEU A 133 5.47 18.56 -5.33
C LEU A 133 6.52 19.43 -4.65
N LEU A 134 7.67 18.83 -4.37
CA LEU A 134 8.79 19.48 -3.70
C LEU A 134 9.62 20.25 -4.72
N TRP A 135 9.95 21.50 -4.37
CA TRP A 135 10.77 22.39 -5.17
C TRP A 135 11.91 22.93 -4.31
N THR A 136 13.14 22.73 -4.78
CA THR A 136 14.35 23.38 -4.27
C THR A 136 14.89 24.43 -5.24
N ASN A 137 14.39 24.42 -6.47
CA ASN A 137 14.68 25.43 -7.49
C ASN A 137 13.41 25.76 -8.29
N THR A 138 13.43 26.84 -9.06
CA THR A 138 12.26 27.35 -9.78
C THR A 138 12.00 26.67 -11.13
N THR A 139 12.93 25.85 -11.63
CA THR A 139 12.85 25.31 -13.00
C THR A 139 12.08 24.02 -13.10
N LYS A 140 12.22 23.11 -12.10
CA LYS A 140 11.59 21.80 -12.10
C LYS A 140 11.39 21.31 -10.67
N HIS A 141 10.25 20.65 -10.40
CA HIS A 141 10.06 19.96 -9.13
C HIS A 141 11.01 18.77 -9.01
N ASP A 142 11.55 18.55 -7.82
CA ASP A 142 12.48 17.46 -7.58
C ASP A 142 11.77 16.12 -7.52
N LYS A 143 10.69 16.05 -6.76
CA LYS A 143 9.88 14.83 -6.58
C LYS A 143 8.50 15.14 -6.01
N MET A 144 7.60 14.18 -6.13
CA MET A 144 6.40 14.13 -5.32
C MET A 144 6.78 13.58 -3.94
N ASP A 145 6.69 14.41 -2.91
CA ASP A 145 6.96 14.02 -1.51
C ASP A 145 5.66 13.71 -0.79
N CYS A 146 5.62 12.53 -0.17
CA CYS A 146 4.45 12.02 0.54
C CYS A 146 4.84 11.67 1.97
N LYS A 147 4.15 12.22 2.96
CA LYS A 147 4.42 11.96 4.37
C LYS A 147 3.22 11.33 5.07
N GLY A 148 3.48 10.22 5.75
CA GLY A 148 2.52 9.55 6.62
C GLY A 148 1.29 8.95 5.93
N ILE A 149 1.22 8.96 4.62
CA ILE A 149 0.12 8.41 3.82
C ILE A 149 0.38 6.96 3.41
N GLU A 150 -0.61 6.33 2.85
CA GLU A 150 -0.64 4.89 2.56
C GLU A 150 0.42 4.46 1.53
N THR A 151 0.88 5.36 0.67
CA THR A 151 1.94 5.10 -0.33
C THR A 151 3.27 4.70 0.28
N VAL A 152 3.60 5.20 1.48
CA VAL A 152 4.87 4.93 2.17
C VAL A 152 4.74 3.90 3.29
N ARG A 153 3.53 3.54 3.70
CA ARG A 153 3.29 2.59 4.79
C ARG A 153 3.30 1.15 4.30
N ARG A 154 3.98 0.26 5.02
CA ARG A 154 4.10 -1.16 4.69
C ARG A 154 2.95 -2.04 5.16
N ASP A 155 2.05 -1.52 5.99
CA ASP A 155 0.89 -2.23 6.55
C ASP A 155 -0.36 -2.16 5.65
N ASN A 156 -0.29 -1.43 4.54
CA ASN A 156 -1.35 -1.39 3.53
C ASN A 156 -1.03 -2.35 2.37
N CYS A 157 -2.07 -2.89 1.76
CA CYS A 157 -1.91 -3.70 0.55
C CYS A 157 -1.50 -2.82 -0.66
N ASP A 158 -0.89 -3.43 -1.66
CA ASP A 158 -0.36 -2.70 -2.81
C ASP A 158 -1.46 -2.04 -3.63
N LEU A 159 -2.69 -2.58 -3.64
CA LEU A 159 -3.84 -1.92 -4.26
C LEU A 159 -4.09 -0.52 -3.68
N VAL A 160 -4.07 -0.38 -2.35
CA VAL A 160 -4.27 0.93 -1.69
C VAL A 160 -3.16 1.89 -2.06
N LYS A 161 -1.90 1.43 -2.05
CA LYS A 161 -0.75 2.26 -2.42
C LYS A 161 -0.87 2.75 -3.86
N GLU A 162 -1.19 1.86 -4.79
CA GLU A 162 -1.35 2.17 -6.21
C GLU A 162 -2.49 3.16 -6.46
N VAL A 163 -3.66 2.95 -5.80
CA VAL A 163 -4.82 3.84 -5.91
C VAL A 163 -4.48 5.23 -5.39
N VAL A 164 -3.89 5.34 -4.21
CA VAL A 164 -3.53 6.64 -3.61
C VAL A 164 -2.43 7.34 -4.42
N GLU A 165 -1.38 6.62 -4.84
CA GLU A 165 -0.29 7.20 -5.63
C GLU A 165 -0.77 7.69 -6.99
N THR A 166 -1.56 6.90 -7.71
CA THR A 166 -2.08 7.27 -9.04
C THR A 166 -3.02 8.47 -8.92
N SER A 167 -3.86 8.51 -7.90
CA SER A 167 -4.76 9.64 -7.63
C SER A 167 -3.98 10.91 -7.29
N LEU A 168 -2.96 10.82 -6.44
CA LEU A 168 -2.08 11.96 -6.12
C LEU A 168 -1.35 12.48 -7.36
N ARG A 169 -0.86 11.61 -8.23
CA ARG A 169 -0.24 12.02 -9.51
C ARG A 169 -1.23 12.73 -10.43
N ALA A 170 -2.48 12.26 -10.47
CA ALA A 170 -3.53 12.94 -11.24
C ALA A 170 -3.83 14.33 -10.67
N ILE A 171 -3.97 14.46 -9.36
CA ILE A 171 -4.32 15.71 -8.68
C ILE A 171 -3.15 16.70 -8.70
N LEU A 172 -1.95 16.30 -8.29
CA LEU A 172 -0.83 17.21 -8.07
C LEU A 172 -0.03 17.50 -9.35
N ILE A 173 0.18 16.50 -10.21
CA ILE A 173 1.01 16.64 -11.42
C ILE A 173 0.13 17.04 -12.61
N ARG A 174 -0.94 16.28 -12.88
CA ARG A 174 -1.82 16.55 -14.03
C ARG A 174 -2.85 17.65 -13.76
N LYS A 175 -3.06 18.01 -12.49
CA LYS A 175 -4.06 19.00 -12.04
C LYS A 175 -5.49 18.62 -12.49
N ASP A 176 -5.77 17.32 -12.58
CA ASP A 176 -7.04 16.74 -13.04
C ASP A 176 -7.63 15.80 -11.95
N PRO A 177 -8.42 16.33 -11.01
CA PRO A 177 -9.10 15.53 -9.99
C PRO A 177 -10.13 14.57 -10.59
N GLN A 178 -10.76 14.92 -11.74
CA GLN A 178 -11.79 14.10 -12.35
C GLN A 178 -11.22 12.79 -12.88
N SER A 179 -10.06 12.81 -13.52
CA SER A 179 -9.34 11.60 -13.94
C SER A 179 -9.01 10.69 -12.75
N ALA A 180 -8.71 11.26 -11.57
CA ALA A 180 -8.51 10.47 -10.35
C ALA A 180 -9.80 9.79 -9.89
N VAL A 181 -10.94 10.47 -9.96
CA VAL A 181 -12.27 9.94 -9.64
C VAL A 181 -12.60 8.73 -10.53
N GLU A 182 -12.43 8.88 -11.85
CA GLU A 182 -12.72 7.83 -12.83
C GLU A 182 -11.81 6.60 -12.61
N TYR A 183 -10.54 6.84 -12.35
CA TYR A 183 -9.59 5.76 -12.02
C TYR A 183 -10.00 4.98 -10.78
N ILE A 184 -10.41 5.67 -9.69
CA ILE A 184 -10.86 5.02 -8.45
C ILE A 184 -12.11 4.18 -8.71
N LYS A 185 -13.11 4.72 -9.42
CA LYS A 185 -14.33 3.98 -9.77
C LYS A 185 -14.02 2.72 -10.59
N GLY A 186 -13.08 2.81 -11.54
CA GLY A 186 -12.57 1.68 -12.29
C GLY A 186 -11.94 0.61 -11.39
N CYS A 187 -11.03 1.00 -10.49
CA CYS A 187 -10.39 0.09 -9.53
C CYS A 187 -11.38 -0.60 -8.59
N ILE A 188 -12.39 0.13 -8.09
CA ILE A 188 -13.45 -0.44 -7.25
C ILE A 188 -14.26 -1.48 -8.04
N SER A 189 -14.62 -1.16 -9.29
CA SER A 189 -15.33 -2.10 -10.16
C SER A 189 -14.51 -3.37 -10.40
N GLU A 190 -13.23 -3.26 -10.75
CA GLU A 190 -12.35 -4.42 -10.94
C GLU A 190 -12.21 -5.27 -9.69
N LEU A 191 -12.08 -4.63 -8.51
CA LEU A 191 -12.02 -5.32 -7.23
C LEU A 191 -13.29 -6.12 -6.97
N LEU A 192 -14.47 -5.49 -7.09
CA LEU A 192 -15.76 -6.13 -6.79
C LEU A 192 -16.15 -7.21 -7.81
N LEU A 193 -15.68 -7.07 -9.06
CA LEU A 193 -15.78 -8.09 -10.11
C LEU A 193 -14.76 -9.23 -9.93
N ASN A 194 -13.94 -9.20 -8.88
CA ASN A 194 -12.88 -10.19 -8.59
C ASN A 194 -11.88 -10.37 -9.74
N LYS A 195 -11.57 -9.28 -10.45
CA LYS A 195 -10.56 -9.23 -11.53
C LYS A 195 -9.18 -8.79 -11.02
N MET A 196 -9.11 -8.31 -9.76
CA MET A 196 -7.88 -7.84 -9.16
C MET A 196 -6.91 -9.00 -8.89
N ASP A 197 -5.62 -8.77 -9.17
CA ASP A 197 -4.57 -9.74 -8.87
C ASP A 197 -4.40 -9.91 -7.35
N LEU A 198 -4.31 -11.17 -6.88
CA LEU A 198 -4.13 -11.47 -5.46
C LEU A 198 -2.89 -10.77 -4.87
N SER A 199 -1.82 -10.64 -5.63
CA SER A 199 -0.60 -9.98 -5.17
C SER A 199 -0.82 -8.55 -4.71
N LYS A 200 -1.81 -7.85 -5.28
CA LYS A 200 -2.18 -6.49 -4.89
C LYS A 200 -3.01 -6.42 -3.61
N LEU A 201 -3.57 -7.55 -3.18
CA LEU A 201 -4.47 -7.65 -2.02
C LEU A 201 -3.77 -8.15 -0.74
N VAL A 202 -2.51 -8.55 -0.84
CA VAL A 202 -1.74 -9.04 0.30
C VAL A 202 -1.45 -7.91 1.28
N VAL A 203 -1.85 -8.12 2.53
CA VAL A 203 -1.53 -7.24 3.66
C VAL A 203 -0.46 -7.91 4.50
N THR A 204 0.54 -7.16 4.96
CA THR A 204 1.59 -7.70 5.84
C THR A 204 1.62 -6.98 7.19
N LYS A 205 1.69 -7.74 8.28
CA LYS A 205 1.88 -7.18 9.63
C LYS A 205 2.99 -7.90 10.36
N ALA A 206 3.82 -7.15 11.10
CA ALA A 206 4.89 -7.73 11.90
C ALA A 206 4.35 -8.42 13.15
N LEU A 207 4.85 -9.62 13.44
CA LEU A 207 4.62 -10.34 14.68
C LEU A 207 5.61 -9.80 15.72
N THR A 208 5.20 -8.79 16.50
CA THR A 208 6.10 -8.08 17.41
C THR A 208 6.28 -8.74 18.76
N ARG A 209 5.40 -9.68 19.12
CA ARG A 209 5.38 -10.37 20.42
C ARG A 209 4.98 -11.83 20.24
N THR A 210 5.20 -12.65 21.26
CA THR A 210 4.64 -14.01 21.32
C THR A 210 3.12 -13.95 21.50
N SER A 211 2.41 -15.00 21.09
CA SER A 211 0.93 -15.06 21.16
C SER A 211 0.37 -14.78 22.56
N ASP A 212 1.09 -15.20 23.60
CA ASP A 212 0.69 -15.09 25.00
C ASP A 212 0.77 -13.65 25.53
N GLN A 213 1.59 -12.81 24.89
CA GLN A 213 1.81 -11.41 25.26
C GLN A 213 0.82 -10.44 24.57
N TYR A 214 0.03 -10.93 23.64
CA TYR A 214 -1.07 -10.14 23.09
C TYR A 214 -2.26 -10.17 24.05
N ALA A 215 -2.84 -9.00 24.31
CA ALA A 215 -3.97 -8.88 25.23
C ALA A 215 -5.10 -9.88 24.88
N SER A 216 -5.52 -10.66 25.85
CA SER A 216 -6.48 -11.78 25.69
C SER A 216 -7.86 -11.39 25.14
N GLY A 217 -8.19 -10.11 25.11
CA GLY A 217 -9.48 -9.60 24.62
C GLY A 217 -9.53 -9.26 23.14
N ASN A 218 -8.40 -9.06 22.46
CA ASN A 218 -8.39 -8.50 21.11
C ASN A 218 -7.56 -9.36 20.15
N LYS A 219 -8.17 -10.44 19.64
CA LYS A 219 -7.54 -11.36 18.68
C LYS A 219 -7.17 -10.63 17.39
N GLN A 220 -5.88 -10.66 17.06
CA GLN A 220 -5.34 -10.00 15.86
C GLN A 220 -5.23 -11.00 14.70
N ALA A 221 -5.64 -10.58 13.50
CA ALA A 221 -5.68 -11.44 12.31
C ALA A 221 -4.35 -12.15 12.01
N HIS A 222 -3.22 -11.42 12.05
CA HIS A 222 -1.90 -11.98 11.76
C HIS A 222 -1.40 -12.93 12.87
N VAL A 223 -1.75 -12.69 14.13
CA VAL A 223 -1.35 -13.55 15.27
C VAL A 223 -2.08 -14.88 15.22
N GLU A 224 -3.40 -14.85 15.03
CA GLU A 224 -4.22 -16.05 14.90
C GLU A 224 -3.85 -16.86 13.64
N LEU A 225 -3.50 -16.17 12.55
CA LEU A 225 -3.00 -16.81 11.34
C LEU A 225 -1.65 -17.50 11.60
N ALA A 226 -0.71 -16.84 12.28
CA ALA A 226 0.58 -17.44 12.64
C ALA A 226 0.39 -18.73 13.46
N ALA A 227 -0.53 -18.72 14.43
CA ALA A 227 -0.88 -19.92 15.20
C ALA A 227 -1.47 -21.04 14.32
N ARG A 228 -2.32 -20.69 13.33
CA ARG A 228 -2.88 -21.67 12.38
C ARG A 228 -1.83 -22.25 11.45
N ILE A 229 -0.89 -21.41 10.96
CA ILE A 229 0.24 -21.88 10.13
C ILE A 229 1.10 -22.84 10.92
N LYS A 230 1.47 -22.51 12.16
CA LYS A 230 2.23 -23.38 13.05
C LYS A 230 1.55 -24.74 13.29
N LYS A 231 0.20 -24.75 13.41
CA LYS A 231 -0.59 -25.98 13.59
C LYS A 231 -0.62 -26.84 12.33
N ARG A 232 -0.62 -26.24 11.13
CA ARG A 232 -0.63 -26.94 9.84
C ARG A 232 0.72 -27.52 9.50
N ASP A 233 1.75 -26.69 9.65
CA ASP A 233 3.13 -27.03 9.34
C ASP A 233 4.09 -26.34 10.34
N PRO A 234 4.58 -27.09 11.33
CA PRO A 234 5.53 -26.55 12.32
C PRO A 234 6.81 -26.01 11.71
N GLY A 235 7.24 -26.54 10.55
CA GLY A 235 8.45 -26.09 9.85
C GLY A 235 8.31 -24.71 9.19
N LEU A 236 7.08 -24.29 8.91
CA LEU A 236 6.77 -22.95 8.36
C LEU A 236 6.29 -21.96 9.44
N ALA A 237 6.42 -22.30 10.72
CA ALA A 237 5.97 -21.44 11.81
C ALA A 237 6.71 -20.10 11.82
N PRO A 238 6.00 -18.95 11.75
CA PRO A 238 6.63 -17.65 11.80
C PRO A 238 7.25 -17.37 13.17
N ALA A 239 8.43 -16.74 13.19
CA ALA A 239 9.09 -16.28 14.40
C ALA A 239 8.67 -14.85 14.78
N VAL A 240 8.94 -14.47 16.05
CA VAL A 240 8.79 -13.08 16.50
C VAL A 240 9.77 -12.21 15.71
N GLY A 241 9.28 -11.11 15.16
CA GLY A 241 10.00 -10.22 14.24
C GLY A 241 9.62 -10.43 12.78
N ASP A 242 9.06 -11.58 12.41
CA ASP A 242 8.64 -11.85 11.04
C ASP A 242 7.39 -11.06 10.67
N ARG A 243 7.29 -10.75 9.37
CA ARG A 243 6.06 -10.16 8.81
C ARG A 243 5.16 -11.27 8.29
N ILE A 244 3.92 -11.28 8.76
CA ILE A 244 2.91 -12.26 8.37
C ILE A 244 2.08 -11.69 7.23
N PRO A 245 2.21 -12.24 6.00
CA PRO A 245 1.33 -11.88 4.90
C PRO A 245 -0.01 -12.59 5.05
N TYR A 246 -1.09 -11.89 4.77
CA TYR A 246 -2.43 -12.46 4.74
C TYR A 246 -3.33 -11.77 3.74
N VAL A 247 -4.35 -12.48 3.32
CA VAL A 247 -5.48 -11.96 2.55
C VAL A 247 -6.78 -12.29 3.26
N MET A 248 -7.81 -11.51 3.00
CA MET A 248 -9.13 -11.72 3.61
C MET A 248 -10.00 -12.54 2.68
N ILE A 249 -10.46 -13.71 3.16
CA ILE A 249 -11.34 -14.61 2.43
C ILE A 249 -12.80 -14.44 2.89
N LYS A 250 -13.74 -14.83 2.04
CA LYS A 250 -15.15 -14.91 2.43
C LYS A 250 -15.31 -15.96 3.51
N GLY A 251 -15.84 -15.55 4.66
CA GLY A 251 -16.16 -16.41 5.78
C GLY A 251 -17.66 -16.67 5.94
N ALA A 252 -18.03 -17.43 6.95
CA ALA A 252 -19.43 -17.59 7.36
C ALA A 252 -20.04 -16.24 7.79
N VAL A 253 -21.37 -16.13 7.75
CA VAL A 253 -22.06 -14.94 8.24
C VAL A 253 -21.72 -14.74 9.73
N GLY A 254 -21.28 -13.53 10.10
CA GLY A 254 -20.83 -13.20 11.45
C GLY A 254 -19.39 -13.59 11.79
N ALA A 255 -18.63 -14.20 10.87
CA ALA A 255 -17.22 -14.51 11.09
C ALA A 255 -16.41 -13.24 11.34
N LYS A 256 -15.56 -13.27 12.36
CA LYS A 256 -14.69 -12.16 12.76
C LYS A 256 -13.52 -12.00 11.78
N ALA A 257 -12.94 -10.80 11.70
CA ALA A 257 -11.84 -10.50 10.78
C ALA A 257 -10.63 -11.47 10.94
N TRP A 258 -10.30 -11.87 12.17
CA TRP A 258 -9.19 -12.81 12.43
C TRP A 258 -9.47 -14.23 11.93
N GLU A 259 -10.73 -14.62 11.77
CA GLU A 259 -11.14 -15.92 11.20
C GLU A 259 -11.03 -15.92 9.67
N LYS A 260 -11.28 -14.76 9.06
CA LYS A 260 -11.25 -14.56 7.60
C LYS A 260 -9.84 -14.36 7.04
N ALA A 261 -8.84 -14.04 7.87
CA ALA A 261 -7.46 -13.85 7.41
C ALA A 261 -6.83 -15.20 7.08
N GLU A 262 -6.23 -15.35 5.88
CA GLU A 262 -5.62 -16.61 5.46
C GLU A 262 -4.30 -16.37 4.69
N ASP A 263 -3.40 -17.36 4.69
CA ASP A 263 -2.13 -17.30 3.94
C ASP A 263 -2.41 -17.23 2.44
N PRO A 264 -1.80 -16.25 1.72
CA PRO A 264 -2.05 -16.05 0.29
C PRO A 264 -1.74 -17.28 -0.57
N ILE A 265 -0.72 -18.07 -0.21
CA ILE A 265 -0.37 -19.31 -0.94
C ILE A 265 -1.45 -20.36 -0.71
N TYR A 266 -1.88 -20.53 0.51
CA TYR A 266 -2.95 -21.46 0.85
C TYR A 266 -4.26 -21.10 0.11
N VAL A 267 -4.56 -19.79 0.01
CA VAL A 267 -5.73 -19.29 -0.74
C VAL A 267 -5.61 -19.63 -2.23
N LEU A 268 -4.43 -19.45 -2.81
CA LEU A 268 -4.18 -19.81 -4.22
C LEU A 268 -4.35 -21.33 -4.46
N GLU A 269 -3.74 -22.14 -3.62
CA GLU A 269 -3.76 -23.62 -3.77
C GLU A 269 -5.15 -24.20 -3.61
N ASN A 270 -5.95 -23.65 -2.69
CA ASN A 270 -7.30 -24.16 -2.39
C ASN A 270 -8.41 -23.37 -3.10
N ASN A 271 -8.12 -22.42 -3.98
CA ASN A 271 -9.09 -21.58 -4.71
C ASN A 271 -10.12 -20.91 -3.78
N LEU A 272 -9.67 -20.42 -2.60
CA LEU A 272 -10.56 -19.77 -1.64
C LEU A 272 -11.01 -18.41 -2.15
N PRO A 273 -12.29 -18.05 -2.02
CA PRO A 273 -12.82 -16.78 -2.51
C PRO A 273 -12.38 -15.62 -1.63
N ILE A 274 -11.93 -14.54 -2.26
CA ILE A 274 -11.53 -13.29 -1.59
C ILE A 274 -12.77 -12.50 -1.15
N ASP A 275 -12.71 -11.89 0.02
CA ASP A 275 -13.73 -10.96 0.53
C ASP A 275 -13.48 -9.54 -0.02
N THR A 276 -13.86 -9.30 -1.27
CA THR A 276 -13.67 -8.02 -1.95
C THR A 276 -14.41 -6.86 -1.28
N ALA A 277 -15.53 -7.15 -0.60
CA ALA A 277 -16.28 -6.15 0.15
C ALA A 277 -15.49 -5.64 1.35
N TRP A 278 -14.82 -6.54 2.07
CA TRP A 278 -13.95 -6.18 3.18
C TRP A 278 -12.82 -5.24 2.74
N TYR A 279 -12.21 -5.50 1.55
CA TYR A 279 -11.16 -4.63 1.02
C TYR A 279 -11.67 -3.24 0.69
N LEU A 280 -12.88 -3.12 0.11
CA LEU A 280 -13.48 -1.83 -0.15
C LEU A 280 -13.74 -1.06 1.15
N GLU A 281 -14.35 -1.71 2.14
CA GLU A 281 -14.77 -1.08 3.38
C GLU A 281 -13.60 -0.74 4.32
N HIS A 282 -12.62 -1.65 4.45
CA HIS A 282 -11.56 -1.53 5.47
C HIS A 282 -10.20 -1.12 4.93
N GLN A 283 -9.97 -1.19 3.62
CA GLN A 283 -8.68 -0.85 3.03
C GLN A 283 -8.77 0.40 2.14
N LEU A 284 -9.78 0.52 1.29
CA LEU A 284 -9.88 1.60 0.32
C LEU A 284 -10.69 2.80 0.81
N SER A 285 -11.78 2.56 1.55
CA SER A 285 -12.74 3.60 1.92
C SER A 285 -12.10 4.78 2.65
N GLU A 286 -11.39 4.54 3.74
CA GLU A 286 -10.79 5.59 4.55
C GLU A 286 -9.65 6.35 3.84
N PRO A 287 -8.72 5.72 3.12
CA PRO A 287 -7.72 6.42 2.31
C PRO A 287 -8.33 7.32 1.24
N ILE A 288 -9.36 6.82 0.52
CA ILE A 288 -10.04 7.59 -0.52
C ILE A 288 -10.78 8.80 0.09
N LYS A 289 -11.52 8.60 1.18
CA LYS A 289 -12.21 9.70 1.87
C LYS A 289 -11.24 10.81 2.27
N ARG A 290 -10.15 10.46 2.97
CA ARG A 290 -9.15 11.43 3.41
C ARG A 290 -8.48 12.19 2.25
N LEU A 291 -8.25 11.51 1.13
CA LEU A 291 -7.65 12.13 -0.04
C LEU A 291 -8.58 13.14 -0.71
N PHE A 292 -9.87 12.83 -0.81
CA PHE A 292 -10.83 13.62 -1.56
C PHE A 292 -11.66 14.59 -0.72
N GLU A 293 -11.72 14.42 0.60
CA GLU A 293 -12.43 15.33 1.50
C GLU A 293 -12.02 16.81 1.35
N PRO A 294 -10.71 17.15 1.21
CA PRO A 294 -10.31 18.54 0.97
C PRO A 294 -10.64 19.06 -0.43
N ILE A 295 -10.92 18.17 -1.40
CA ILE A 295 -11.11 18.52 -2.82
C ILE A 295 -12.58 18.50 -3.22
N LEU A 296 -13.32 17.51 -2.72
CA LEU A 296 -14.73 17.24 -3.05
C LEU A 296 -15.54 16.95 -1.78
N PRO A 297 -15.70 17.91 -0.86
CA PRO A 297 -16.30 17.66 0.47
C PRO A 297 -17.71 17.08 0.39
N ASP A 298 -18.53 17.54 -0.56
CA ASP A 298 -19.95 17.16 -0.67
C ASP A 298 -20.17 15.81 -1.39
N ASN A 299 -19.18 15.30 -2.13
CA ASN A 299 -19.36 14.17 -3.05
C ASN A 299 -18.47 12.96 -2.77
N VAL A 300 -17.77 12.92 -1.64
CA VAL A 300 -16.81 11.82 -1.34
C VAL A 300 -17.50 10.47 -1.27
N ASN A 301 -18.71 10.39 -0.74
CA ASN A 301 -19.45 9.13 -0.66
C ASN A 301 -19.86 8.58 -2.04
N SER A 302 -20.06 9.42 -3.04
CA SER A 302 -20.35 8.99 -4.41
C SER A 302 -19.19 8.24 -5.08
N LEU A 303 -17.97 8.33 -4.54
CA LEU A 303 -16.82 7.56 -4.98
C LEU A 303 -16.90 6.09 -4.54
N LEU A 304 -17.58 5.84 -3.43
CA LEU A 304 -17.68 4.52 -2.80
C LEU A 304 -19.01 3.82 -3.09
N GLU A 305 -19.98 4.55 -3.62
CA GLU A 305 -21.36 4.07 -3.89
C GLU A 305 -21.78 4.45 -5.31
N GLY A 306 -22.51 3.56 -6.01
CA GLY A 306 -23.01 3.80 -7.35
C GLY A 306 -22.94 2.58 -8.27
N ASP A 307 -23.14 2.79 -9.57
CA ASP A 307 -23.16 1.70 -10.57
C ASP A 307 -21.84 0.90 -10.64
N HIS A 308 -20.72 1.54 -10.34
CA HIS A 308 -19.40 0.91 -10.28
C HIS A 308 -19.23 -0.06 -9.10
N THR A 309 -20.16 -0.06 -8.13
CA THR A 309 -20.12 -0.97 -6.96
C THR A 309 -20.96 -2.24 -7.14
N ARG A 310 -21.36 -2.57 -8.36
CA ARG A 310 -22.07 -3.82 -8.66
C ARG A 310 -21.21 -5.02 -8.32
N ARG A 311 -21.76 -5.94 -7.51
CA ARG A 311 -21.08 -7.16 -7.05
C ARG A 311 -21.56 -8.37 -7.87
N ILE A 312 -20.64 -9.22 -8.26
CA ILE A 312 -21.01 -10.53 -8.79
C ILE A 312 -21.19 -11.48 -7.59
N HIS A 313 -22.42 -11.88 -7.35
CA HIS A 313 -22.71 -12.96 -6.41
C HIS A 313 -22.41 -14.32 -7.07
N LYS A 314 -21.15 -14.78 -6.98
CA LYS A 314 -20.86 -16.19 -7.23
C LYS A 314 -21.22 -16.96 -5.98
N ALA A 315 -22.09 -17.98 -6.13
CA ALA A 315 -22.33 -18.95 -5.06
C ALA A 315 -20.96 -19.55 -4.67
N THR A 316 -20.55 -19.33 -3.44
CA THR A 316 -19.30 -19.89 -2.93
C THR A 316 -19.61 -21.32 -2.51
N PRO A 317 -18.82 -22.32 -2.93
CA PRO A 317 -18.89 -23.64 -2.32
C PRO A 317 -18.54 -23.48 -0.84
N THR A 318 -19.54 -23.52 0.01
CA THR A 318 -19.29 -23.57 1.45
C THR A 318 -18.74 -24.95 1.76
N THR A 319 -17.55 -25.02 2.34
CA THR A 319 -16.90 -26.26 2.78
C THR A 319 -17.62 -26.92 3.99
N GLY A 320 -18.88 -26.62 4.22
CA GLY A 320 -19.70 -27.13 5.32
C GLY A 320 -21.10 -27.57 4.85
N GLY A 321 -21.69 -28.54 5.53
CA GLY A 321 -23.06 -29.03 5.27
C GLY A 321 -23.19 -29.95 4.06
N LEU A 322 -24.31 -29.84 3.34
CA LEU A 322 -24.68 -30.68 2.17
C LEU A 322 -23.64 -30.71 1.05
N MET A 323 -22.79 -29.67 0.92
CA MET A 323 -21.76 -29.61 -0.12
C MET A 323 -20.63 -30.64 0.05
N LYS A 324 -20.46 -31.24 1.25
CA LYS A 324 -19.52 -32.36 1.45
C LYS A 324 -19.93 -33.60 0.65
N PHE A 325 -21.19 -33.71 0.28
CA PHE A 325 -21.76 -34.82 -0.49
C PHE A 325 -21.92 -34.49 -2.00
N ALA A 326 -21.56 -33.27 -2.42
CA ALA A 326 -21.64 -32.92 -3.83
C ALA A 326 -20.57 -33.69 -4.62
N LYS A 327 -20.99 -34.54 -5.53
CA LYS A 327 -20.08 -35.17 -6.50
C LYS A 327 -19.60 -34.12 -7.49
N VAL A 328 -18.28 -34.01 -7.66
CA VAL A 328 -17.69 -33.19 -8.70
C VAL A 328 -18.02 -33.82 -10.05
N THR A 329 -18.92 -33.19 -10.80
CA THR A 329 -19.28 -33.64 -12.15
C THR A 329 -18.33 -33.02 -13.17
N LYS A 330 -17.76 -33.85 -14.06
CA LYS A 330 -16.95 -33.35 -15.17
C LYS A 330 -17.86 -32.61 -16.18
N GLN A 331 -17.39 -31.46 -16.66
CA GLN A 331 -18.09 -30.64 -17.64
C GLN A 331 -17.38 -30.70 -19.01
N CYS A 332 -18.17 -30.63 -20.08
CA CYS A 332 -17.64 -30.49 -21.42
C CYS A 332 -16.80 -29.21 -21.55
N LEU A 333 -15.62 -29.29 -22.12
CA LEU A 333 -14.70 -28.18 -22.29
C LEU A 333 -15.17 -27.18 -23.39
N GLY A 334 -16.08 -27.58 -24.23
CA GLY A 334 -16.70 -26.71 -25.25
C GLY A 334 -17.92 -25.96 -24.70
N CYS A 335 -19.01 -26.65 -24.40
CA CYS A 335 -20.30 -26.05 -24.04
C CYS A 335 -20.61 -26.02 -22.55
N ARG A 336 -19.72 -26.59 -21.68
CA ARG A 336 -19.87 -26.69 -20.22
C ARG A 336 -21.05 -27.55 -19.73
N SER A 337 -21.71 -28.31 -20.58
CA SER A 337 -22.74 -29.29 -20.16
C SER A 337 -22.10 -30.38 -19.29
N VAL A 338 -22.86 -30.95 -18.38
CA VAL A 338 -22.41 -32.06 -17.54
C VAL A 338 -22.21 -33.32 -18.38
N LEU A 339 -21.03 -33.93 -18.28
CA LEU A 339 -20.72 -35.18 -18.95
C LEU A 339 -21.25 -36.35 -18.11
N LYS A 340 -22.06 -37.20 -18.75
CA LYS A 340 -22.59 -38.41 -18.12
C LYS A 340 -21.65 -39.59 -18.43
N GLY A 341 -20.89 -40.01 -17.44
CA GLY A 341 -20.23 -41.33 -17.42
C GLY A 341 -18.98 -41.52 -18.27
N THR A 342 -18.42 -40.49 -18.89
CA THR A 342 -17.18 -40.59 -19.68
C THR A 342 -16.05 -39.75 -19.08
N ASP A 343 -14.84 -40.25 -19.18
CA ASP A 343 -13.63 -39.49 -18.79
C ASP A 343 -13.19 -38.46 -19.86
N GLY A 344 -13.93 -38.31 -20.95
CA GLY A 344 -13.58 -37.49 -22.10
C GLY A 344 -13.62 -35.98 -21.85
N ALA A 345 -13.07 -35.24 -22.81
CA ALA A 345 -12.99 -33.78 -22.79
C ALA A 345 -14.31 -33.10 -23.24
N LEU A 346 -15.04 -33.72 -24.15
CA LEU A 346 -16.18 -33.14 -24.87
C LEU A 346 -17.42 -34.00 -24.78
N CYS A 347 -18.60 -33.40 -24.96
CA CYS A 347 -19.86 -34.11 -25.18
C CYS A 347 -20.01 -34.40 -26.70
N ALA A 348 -20.89 -35.35 -27.07
CA ALA A 348 -21.13 -35.73 -28.46
C ALA A 348 -21.45 -34.53 -29.38
N ALA A 349 -22.15 -33.52 -28.90
CA ALA A 349 -22.45 -32.31 -29.69
C ALA A 349 -21.21 -31.42 -29.95
N CYS A 350 -20.19 -31.48 -29.11
CA CYS A 350 -18.95 -30.68 -29.24
C CYS A 350 -17.79 -31.47 -29.87
N GLU A 351 -17.93 -32.79 -30.01
CA GLU A 351 -16.89 -33.66 -30.56
C GLU A 351 -16.49 -33.26 -32.01
N PRO A 352 -17.39 -32.87 -32.93
CA PRO A 352 -17.01 -32.37 -34.25
C PRO A 352 -16.13 -31.12 -34.24
N LYS A 353 -16.13 -30.36 -33.14
CA LYS A 353 -15.33 -29.15 -32.92
C LYS A 353 -14.12 -29.37 -32.00
N GLN A 354 -13.70 -30.64 -31.86
CA GLN A 354 -12.61 -31.01 -30.89
C GLN A 354 -11.35 -30.20 -31.16
N MET A 355 -10.91 -30.09 -32.41
CA MET A 355 -9.69 -29.37 -32.77
C MET A 355 -9.76 -27.87 -32.41
N GLU A 356 -10.90 -27.23 -32.67
CA GLU A 356 -11.08 -25.80 -32.31
C GLU A 356 -11.01 -25.57 -30.80
N VAL A 357 -11.69 -26.44 -30.03
CA VAL A 357 -11.66 -26.35 -28.57
C VAL A 357 -10.26 -26.66 -28.03
N TYR A 358 -9.58 -27.68 -28.58
CA TYR A 358 -8.22 -28.03 -28.24
C TYR A 358 -7.25 -26.86 -28.47
N CYS A 359 -7.26 -26.28 -29.68
CA CYS A 359 -6.43 -25.12 -30.01
C CYS A 359 -6.68 -23.92 -29.07
N THR A 360 -7.95 -23.70 -28.68
CA THR A 360 -8.28 -22.64 -27.73
C THR A 360 -7.67 -22.91 -26.34
N LYS A 361 -7.68 -24.15 -25.86
CA LYS A 361 -7.06 -24.55 -24.61
C LYS A 361 -5.53 -24.51 -24.68
N LEU A 362 -4.97 -24.94 -25.81
CA LEU A 362 -3.52 -24.86 -26.07
C LEU A 362 -3.00 -23.43 -26.04
N LYS A 363 -3.73 -22.48 -26.66
CA LYS A 363 -3.40 -21.03 -26.56
C LYS A 363 -3.35 -20.55 -25.09
N THR A 364 -4.25 -21.06 -24.24
CA THR A 364 -4.24 -20.73 -22.81
C THR A 364 -2.96 -21.23 -22.13
N VAL A 365 -2.56 -22.48 -22.40
CA VAL A 365 -1.30 -23.05 -21.88
C VAL A 365 -0.09 -22.22 -22.34
N GLN A 366 0.00 -21.93 -23.64
CA GLN A 366 1.10 -21.13 -24.20
C GLN A 366 1.19 -19.74 -23.56
N SER A 367 0.04 -19.09 -23.34
CA SER A 367 0.00 -17.78 -22.66
C SER A 367 0.52 -17.89 -21.22
N CYS A 368 0.13 -18.94 -20.50
CA CYS A 368 0.62 -19.18 -19.14
C CYS A 368 2.13 -19.48 -19.13
N GLU A 369 2.63 -20.26 -20.09
CA GLU A 369 4.06 -20.57 -20.22
C GLU A 369 4.89 -19.33 -20.52
N GLN A 370 4.47 -18.48 -21.44
CA GLN A 370 5.13 -17.22 -21.73
C GLN A 370 5.19 -16.30 -20.49
N LEU A 371 4.07 -16.18 -19.79
CA LEU A 371 4.02 -15.36 -18.58
C LEU A 371 4.90 -15.96 -17.46
N PHE A 372 4.86 -17.27 -17.28
CA PHE A 372 5.71 -17.98 -16.31
C PHE A 372 7.20 -17.74 -16.60
N SER A 373 7.61 -17.92 -17.85
CA SER A 373 9.02 -17.72 -18.26
C SER A 373 9.49 -16.29 -18.00
N ARG A 374 8.65 -15.27 -18.27
CA ARG A 374 8.98 -13.86 -17.98
C ARG A 374 9.18 -13.63 -16.48
N LEU A 375 8.26 -14.13 -15.66
CA LEU A 375 8.32 -13.98 -14.20
C LEU A 375 9.50 -14.75 -13.60
N TRP A 376 9.78 -15.94 -14.13
CA TRP A 376 10.93 -16.77 -13.73
C TRP A 376 12.25 -16.06 -14.00
N THR A 377 12.44 -15.60 -15.24
CA THR A 377 13.64 -14.84 -15.63
C THR A 377 13.82 -13.58 -14.80
N GLN A 378 12.74 -12.87 -14.46
CA GLN A 378 12.81 -11.70 -13.59
C GLN A 378 13.26 -12.07 -12.17
N CYS A 379 12.79 -13.18 -11.62
CA CYS A 379 13.26 -13.69 -10.34
C CYS A 379 14.71 -14.14 -10.38
N GLN A 380 15.16 -14.79 -11.46
CA GLN A 380 16.56 -15.17 -11.67
C GLN A 380 17.47 -13.93 -11.74
N ARG A 381 17.07 -12.88 -12.46
CA ARG A 381 17.80 -11.60 -12.50
C ARG A 381 17.91 -10.96 -11.11
N CYS A 382 16.83 -10.97 -10.34
CA CYS A 382 16.83 -10.47 -8.97
C CYS A 382 17.79 -11.27 -8.05
N GLN A 383 17.89 -12.55 -8.27
CA GLN A 383 18.79 -13.49 -7.56
C GLN A 383 20.26 -13.37 -8.03
N GLY A 384 20.51 -12.72 -9.17
CA GLY A 384 21.84 -12.50 -9.74
C GLY A 384 22.40 -13.66 -10.59
N ASP A 385 21.59 -14.68 -10.88
CA ASP A 385 22.01 -15.84 -11.67
C ASP A 385 20.87 -16.34 -12.58
N LEU A 386 21.08 -16.30 -13.89
CA LEU A 386 20.10 -16.71 -14.90
C LEU A 386 20.07 -18.24 -15.14
N HIS A 387 21.04 -18.98 -14.61
CA HIS A 387 21.20 -20.41 -14.87
C HIS A 387 20.74 -21.29 -13.70
N LYS A 388 20.50 -20.70 -12.53
CA LYS A 388 20.03 -21.42 -11.36
C LYS A 388 18.52 -21.34 -11.18
N ASP A 389 17.99 -22.35 -10.51
CA ASP A 389 16.59 -22.35 -10.09
C ASP A 389 16.27 -21.19 -9.13
N VAL A 390 15.03 -20.75 -9.19
CA VAL A 390 14.55 -19.67 -8.33
C VAL A 390 14.19 -20.22 -6.96
N LEU A 391 15.08 -19.99 -5.98
CA LEU A 391 14.92 -20.40 -4.59
C LEU A 391 14.24 -19.34 -3.72
N CYS A 392 13.98 -18.15 -4.27
CA CYS A 392 13.39 -17.03 -3.54
C CYS A 392 12.01 -17.38 -2.95
N THR A 393 11.86 -17.14 -1.64
CA THR A 393 10.63 -17.31 -0.86
C THR A 393 10.10 -15.99 -0.27
N SER A 394 10.56 -14.84 -0.78
CA SER A 394 10.20 -13.52 -0.27
C SER A 394 8.70 -13.25 -0.39
N ARG A 395 8.00 -13.26 0.73
CA ARG A 395 6.55 -13.06 0.83
C ARG A 395 6.13 -11.57 0.79
N ASP A 396 7.08 -10.65 0.80
CA ASP A 396 6.84 -9.21 0.60
C ASP A 396 6.93 -8.80 -0.88
N CYS A 397 7.25 -9.75 -1.77
CA CYS A 397 7.44 -9.47 -3.19
C CYS A 397 6.18 -9.80 -4.02
N PRO A 398 5.57 -8.83 -4.73
CA PRO A 398 4.39 -9.09 -5.56
C PRO A 398 4.68 -10.07 -6.71
N ILE A 399 5.92 -10.10 -7.24
CA ILE A 399 6.32 -11.03 -8.30
C ILE A 399 6.31 -12.48 -7.80
N PHE A 400 6.66 -12.71 -6.53
CA PHE A 400 6.59 -14.03 -5.91
C PHE A 400 5.17 -14.62 -6.00
N TYR A 401 4.15 -13.85 -5.62
CA TYR A 401 2.76 -14.31 -5.69
C TYR A 401 2.27 -14.50 -7.12
N LYS A 402 2.63 -13.59 -8.03
CA LYS A 402 2.32 -13.72 -9.47
C LYS A 402 2.93 -15.00 -10.04
N ARG A 403 4.20 -15.27 -9.74
CA ARG A 403 4.88 -16.49 -10.16
C ARG A 403 4.17 -17.75 -9.64
N LYS A 404 3.82 -17.78 -8.35
CA LYS A 404 3.09 -18.92 -7.74
C LYS A 404 1.71 -19.10 -8.36
N LYS A 405 0.98 -18.01 -8.62
CA LYS A 405 -0.32 -18.06 -9.30
C LYS A 405 -0.20 -18.63 -10.70
N VAL A 406 0.71 -18.07 -11.52
CA VAL A 406 0.88 -18.53 -12.91
C VAL A 406 1.39 -19.97 -12.96
N GLN A 407 2.24 -20.39 -12.03
CA GLN A 407 2.67 -21.78 -11.89
C GLN A 407 1.48 -22.73 -11.66
N LYS A 408 0.52 -22.31 -10.84
CA LYS A 408 -0.72 -23.06 -10.62
C LYS A 408 -1.60 -23.02 -11.85
N ASP A 409 -1.87 -21.85 -12.42
CA ASP A 409 -2.71 -21.69 -13.60
C ASP A 409 -2.19 -22.54 -14.78
N LEU A 410 -0.86 -22.62 -14.95
CA LEU A 410 -0.21 -23.45 -15.95
C LEU A 410 -0.45 -24.95 -15.69
N ARG A 411 -0.34 -25.39 -14.43
CA ARG A 411 -0.63 -26.78 -14.05
C ARG A 411 -2.08 -27.13 -14.36
N ASP A 412 -3.01 -26.29 -13.89
CA ASP A 412 -4.45 -26.48 -14.09
C ASP A 412 -4.80 -26.49 -15.60
N ALA A 413 -4.16 -25.62 -16.41
CA ALA A 413 -4.36 -25.59 -17.87
C ALA A 413 -3.80 -26.83 -18.57
N LYS A 414 -2.64 -27.35 -18.13
CA LYS A 414 -2.08 -28.62 -18.63
C LYS A 414 -2.96 -29.81 -18.27
N ASP A 415 -3.52 -29.85 -17.07
CA ASP A 415 -4.45 -30.89 -16.64
C ASP A 415 -5.75 -30.87 -17.47
N VAL A 416 -6.20 -29.68 -17.88
CA VAL A 416 -7.33 -29.54 -18.80
C VAL A 416 -6.99 -30.12 -20.20
N LEU A 417 -5.77 -29.87 -20.73
CA LEU A 417 -5.36 -30.44 -22.03
C LEU A 417 -5.23 -31.96 -21.98
N ARG A 418 -4.73 -32.53 -20.88
CA ARG A 418 -4.63 -33.98 -20.73
C ARG A 418 -5.96 -34.72 -20.82
N ARG A 419 -7.10 -34.02 -20.65
CA ARG A 419 -8.43 -34.61 -20.82
C ARG A 419 -8.79 -34.95 -22.27
N PHE A 420 -8.02 -34.47 -23.23
CA PHE A 420 -8.25 -34.79 -24.64
C PHE A 420 -7.61 -36.12 -25.08
N ASP A 421 -6.93 -36.84 -24.17
CA ASP A 421 -6.22 -38.11 -24.45
C ASP A 421 -5.37 -38.04 -25.72
N ALA A 422 -4.82 -36.88 -26.02
CA ALA A 422 -4.03 -36.65 -27.22
C ALA A 422 -2.58 -37.12 -26.91
N ASP A 423 -2.29 -38.36 -27.19
CA ASP A 423 -0.95 -38.87 -27.47
C ASP A 423 -0.51 -38.31 -28.83
N TRP A 424 0.08 -37.10 -28.81
CA TRP A 424 0.70 -36.48 -29.98
C TRP A 424 2.21 -36.48 -29.87
#